data_7a09713cfa2f5bfbf739e134040a7ba5
#
_entry.id   7a09713cfa2f5bfbf739e134040a7ba5
#
_cell.length_a   1.000
_cell.length_b   1.000
_cell.length_c   1.000
_cell.angle_alpha   90.00
_cell.angle_beta   90.00
_cell.angle_gamma   90.00
#
_symmetry.space_group_name_H-M   'P 1'
#
loop_
_entity.id
_entity.type
_entity.pdbx_description
1 polymer ?
#
loop_
_entity_poly.entity_id
_entity_poly.type
_entity_poly.pdbx_seq_one_letter_code
_entity_poly.pdbx_strand_id
1 'polypeptide(L)'
;MNEQIRTGQARLGAIRLIFGLVLLVMVTSGCVANPVPAVPAPGSGQPTAASTLESNTLETSDAITAAVTATADLPATDSQTPPPQAEAEADWLSMPIVPTVSPRMKDVFERGQKSGRDAARFSKIGDCQNITTYFLAMYDSGNYRLGDQYAYLQPTIDHFKGSWWRQSLSVKGGMNVAAVLSPIWANPDKCLPKETPLACELRVYNPAFAVISLEESWSGSIEHYDMYLREIVEYVLAQDIVPILATRAETETQERQINPTVARIAHDYQVPLWNFGAAARALPNNGIRPDGFHITEGQSYFDDEAMLKTGWTQRNLTALQAIDAVYRGLTQEP
;
A
#
# COMPACT_ATOMS: atom_id res chain seq x y z
N MET A 1 -81.17 5.30 -10.36
CA MET A 1 -81.87 6.53 -10.07
C MET A 1 -80.83 7.56 -9.96
N ASN A 2 -80.81 8.38 -11.01
CA ASN A 2 -80.19 9.74 -11.22
C ASN A 2 -78.69 9.88 -11.00
N GLU A 3 -77.97 10.03 -12.10
CA GLU A 3 -77.65 11.29 -12.85
C GLU A 3 -77.03 12.37 -12.01
N GLN A 4 -75.76 12.76 -12.29
CA GLN A 4 -75.50 13.91 -13.12
C GLN A 4 -74.04 14.02 -13.56
N ILE A 5 -73.93 14.13 -14.86
CA ILE A 5 -72.83 14.62 -15.65
C ILE A 5 -72.73 16.13 -15.42
N ARG A 6 -71.49 16.68 -15.27
CA ARG A 6 -71.16 18.04 -15.74
C ARG A 6 -69.64 18.20 -16.00
N THR A 7 -69.32 18.13 -17.21
CA THR A 7 -68.49 19.00 -18.10
C THR A 7 -67.96 20.28 -17.49
N GLY A 8 -66.70 20.54 -17.69
CA GLY A 8 -66.00 21.81 -17.39
C GLY A 8 -64.68 21.95 -18.17
N GLN A 9 -64.83 22.27 -19.39
CA GLN A 9 -64.05 23.04 -20.35
C GLN A 9 -62.61 23.45 -20.00
N ALA A 10 -61.80 23.24 -21.02
CA ALA A 10 -60.48 23.72 -21.34
C ALA A 10 -60.22 25.20 -21.01
N ARG A 11 -59.07 25.50 -20.49
CA ARG A 11 -58.37 26.79 -20.70
C ARG A 11 -56.97 26.52 -21.26
N LEU A 12 -56.83 26.75 -22.56
CA LEU A 12 -55.57 27.01 -23.22
C LEU A 12 -54.95 28.29 -22.63
N GLY A 13 -53.81 28.20 -22.02
CA GLY A 13 -52.96 29.32 -21.68
C GLY A 13 -51.71 29.26 -22.55
N ALA A 14 -51.67 30.16 -23.53
CA ALA A 14 -50.51 30.39 -24.39
C ALA A 14 -49.34 30.88 -23.57
N ILE A 15 -48.25 30.12 -23.49
CA ILE A 15 -46.97 30.60 -23.00
C ILE A 15 -46.07 30.89 -24.20
N ARG A 16 -45.76 32.19 -24.29
CA ARG A 16 -44.91 32.79 -25.31
C ARG A 16 -43.51 32.19 -25.30
N LEU A 17 -43.06 31.75 -26.47
CA LEU A 17 -41.68 31.47 -26.80
C LEU A 17 -40.89 32.80 -26.70
N ILE A 18 -39.97 32.88 -25.76
CA ILE A 18 -38.89 33.89 -25.76
C ILE A 18 -37.64 33.17 -26.27
N PHE A 19 -37.31 33.38 -27.53
CA PHE A 19 -36.02 33.07 -28.12
C PHE A 19 -34.97 34.01 -27.54
N GLY A 20 -34.20 33.51 -26.56
CA GLY A 20 -32.98 34.18 -26.10
C GLY A 20 -31.82 33.72 -26.97
N LEU A 21 -31.39 34.58 -27.88
CA LEU A 21 -30.18 34.44 -28.68
C LEU A 21 -28.97 34.54 -27.75
N VAL A 22 -28.38 33.40 -27.32
CA VAL A 22 -27.09 33.39 -26.62
C VAL A 22 -25.99 33.49 -27.65
N LEU A 23 -25.38 34.65 -27.75
CA LEU A 23 -24.21 34.95 -28.57
C LEU A 23 -23.01 34.20 -27.97
N LEU A 24 -22.58 33.14 -28.61
CA LEU A 24 -21.38 32.34 -28.25
C LEU A 24 -20.13 33.14 -28.65
N VAL A 25 -19.54 33.88 -27.72
CA VAL A 25 -18.24 34.52 -27.90
C VAL A 25 -17.17 33.43 -27.72
N MET A 26 -16.63 32.92 -28.81
CA MET A 26 -15.43 32.11 -28.84
C MET A 26 -14.23 32.98 -28.48
N VAL A 27 -13.80 32.94 -27.23
CA VAL A 27 -12.49 33.45 -26.82
C VAL A 27 -11.48 32.38 -27.14
N THR A 28 -10.78 32.52 -28.26
CA THR A 28 -9.59 31.72 -28.58
C THR A 28 -8.43 32.21 -27.71
N SER A 29 -8.26 31.61 -26.55
CA SER A 29 -7.04 31.78 -25.77
C SER A 29 -5.92 30.99 -26.45
N GLY A 30 -5.16 31.67 -27.29
CA GLY A 30 -3.89 31.18 -27.82
C GLY A 30 -2.91 31.03 -26.65
N CYS A 31 -2.49 29.79 -26.38
CA CYS A 31 -1.33 29.52 -25.54
C CYS A 31 -0.07 30.05 -26.25
N VAL A 32 0.41 31.20 -25.82
CA VAL A 32 1.75 31.69 -26.18
C VAL A 32 2.73 30.85 -25.34
N ALA A 33 3.41 29.92 -25.98
CA ALA A 33 4.53 29.20 -25.37
C ALA A 33 5.68 30.18 -25.17
N ASN A 34 5.99 30.51 -23.94
CA ASN A 34 7.23 31.20 -23.59
C ASN A 34 8.41 30.28 -23.88
N PRO A 35 9.45 30.71 -24.61
CA PRO A 35 10.65 29.91 -24.80
C PRO A 35 11.41 29.78 -23.47
N VAL A 36 11.66 28.55 -23.07
CA VAL A 36 12.55 28.22 -21.96
C VAL A 36 13.97 28.61 -22.39
N PRO A 37 14.74 29.37 -21.58
CA PRO A 37 16.12 29.65 -21.90
C PRO A 37 16.95 28.36 -21.88
N ALA A 38 17.71 28.15 -22.95
CA ALA A 38 18.63 27.01 -23.09
C ALA A 38 19.73 27.11 -22.04
N VAL A 39 19.89 26.05 -21.24
CA VAL A 39 21.01 25.86 -20.34
C VAL A 39 22.22 25.47 -21.22
N PRO A 40 23.38 26.17 -21.13
CA PRO A 40 24.56 25.81 -21.88
C PRO A 40 25.13 24.46 -21.40
N ALA A 41 25.48 23.60 -22.33
CA ALA A 41 26.12 22.31 -22.07
C ALA A 41 27.49 22.53 -21.42
N PRO A 42 27.89 21.72 -20.43
CA PRO A 42 29.25 21.80 -19.87
C PRO A 42 30.26 21.30 -20.89
N GLY A 43 31.27 22.13 -21.13
CA GLY A 43 32.35 21.88 -22.06
C GLY A 43 33.18 20.66 -21.64
N SER A 44 33.62 19.90 -22.62
CA SER A 44 34.59 18.83 -22.53
C SER A 44 35.96 19.42 -22.18
N GLY A 45 36.32 19.41 -20.90
CA GLY A 45 37.64 19.69 -20.39
C GLY A 45 38.34 18.39 -20.04
N GLN A 46 39.39 18.09 -20.80
CA GLN A 46 40.33 17.00 -20.58
C GLN A 46 41.23 17.32 -19.41
N PRO A 47 41.42 16.48 -18.40
CA PRO A 47 42.47 16.70 -17.40
C PRO A 47 43.72 15.97 -17.81
N THR A 48 44.76 16.75 -18.06
CA THR A 48 46.16 16.34 -18.00
C THR A 48 46.65 16.54 -16.58
N ALA A 49 47.34 15.58 -16.05
CA ALA A 49 48.51 15.59 -15.18
C ALA A 49 48.43 14.55 -14.07
N ALA A 50 49.31 13.59 -14.22
CA ALA A 50 49.70 12.61 -13.23
C ALA A 50 50.27 13.31 -11.97
N SER A 51 49.87 12.83 -10.80
CA SER A 51 50.60 13.06 -9.58
C SER A 51 50.79 11.73 -8.87
N THR A 52 52.03 11.28 -8.93
CA THR A 52 52.63 10.18 -8.16
C THR A 52 52.46 10.44 -6.67
N LEU A 53 51.90 9.49 -5.93
CA LEU A 53 52.07 9.43 -4.49
C LEU A 53 52.62 8.08 -4.10
N GLU A 54 53.70 8.21 -3.34
CA GLU A 54 54.63 7.19 -2.90
C GLU A 54 54.01 6.11 -2.01
N SER A 55 54.47 4.89 -2.23
CA SER A 55 54.39 3.73 -1.33
C SER A 55 55.13 4.05 -0.03
N ASN A 56 54.46 3.99 1.09
CA ASN A 56 55.12 3.79 2.40
C ASN A 56 54.79 2.38 2.89
N THR A 57 55.74 1.49 2.70
CA THR A 57 55.96 0.27 3.44
C THR A 57 56.34 0.59 4.87
N LEU A 58 55.69 0.06 5.86
CA LEU A 58 56.17 -0.04 7.23
C LEU A 58 56.13 -1.49 7.70
N GLU A 59 57.27 -1.82 8.21
CA GLU A 59 57.81 -3.15 8.54
C GLU A 59 57.08 -3.87 9.68
N THR A 60 57.19 -5.16 9.58
CA THR A 60 57.03 -6.23 10.57
C THR A 60 57.61 -5.90 11.95
N SER A 61 56.90 -6.30 13.00
CA SER A 61 57.48 -6.65 14.29
C SER A 61 56.84 -7.90 14.82
N ASP A 62 57.72 -8.90 15.04
CA ASP A 62 57.49 -10.23 15.54
C ASP A 62 57.11 -10.32 17.04
N ALA A 63 56.42 -11.42 17.34
CA ALA A 63 56.47 -12.21 18.56
C ALA A 63 55.77 -11.71 19.83
N ILE A 64 54.81 -12.49 20.30
CA ILE A 64 54.91 -13.20 21.57
C ILE A 64 53.95 -14.43 21.51
N THR A 65 54.55 -15.60 21.60
CA THR A 65 53.92 -16.90 21.85
C THR A 65 53.72 -17.03 23.36
N ALA A 66 52.50 -17.34 23.78
CA ALA A 66 52.29 -18.06 25.06
C ALA A 66 50.98 -18.86 24.98
N ALA A 67 51.17 -20.16 25.07
CA ALA A 67 50.14 -21.19 25.15
C ALA A 67 49.41 -21.12 26.50
N VAL A 68 48.06 -21.29 26.46
CA VAL A 68 47.31 -21.93 27.56
C VAL A 68 46.29 -22.85 26.95
N THR A 69 46.54 -24.14 27.08
CA THR A 69 45.61 -25.23 26.81
C THR A 69 44.63 -25.33 28.00
N ALA A 70 43.34 -25.13 27.72
CA ALA A 70 42.29 -25.60 28.60
C ALA A 70 41.17 -26.15 27.74
N THR A 71 41.14 -27.46 27.62
CA THR A 71 40.00 -28.23 27.12
C THR A 71 38.85 -28.14 28.14
N ALA A 72 37.75 -27.57 27.73
CA ALA A 72 36.47 -27.76 28.40
C ALA A 72 35.50 -28.31 27.35
N ASP A 73 35.14 -29.58 27.50
CA ASP A 73 34.05 -30.24 26.79
C ASP A 73 32.75 -29.51 27.11
N LEU A 74 32.17 -28.87 26.08
CA LEU A 74 30.78 -28.44 26.08
C LEU A 74 30.00 -29.44 25.21
N PRO A 75 28.81 -29.87 25.65
CA PRO A 75 28.02 -30.83 24.89
C PRO A 75 27.56 -30.16 23.58
N ALA A 76 27.67 -30.92 22.50
CA ALA A 76 27.18 -30.53 21.17
C ALA A 76 25.68 -30.18 21.25
N THR A 77 25.39 -28.91 21.17
CA THR A 77 24.04 -28.43 20.91
C THR A 77 23.71 -28.79 19.47
N ASP A 78 22.69 -29.60 19.31
CA ASP A 78 22.10 -30.00 18.05
C ASP A 78 21.85 -28.75 17.19
N SER A 79 22.72 -28.52 16.22
CA SER A 79 22.50 -27.45 15.21
C SER A 79 21.37 -27.95 14.31
N GLN A 80 20.14 -27.56 14.67
CA GLN A 80 19.04 -27.63 13.73
C GLN A 80 19.38 -26.69 12.58
N THR A 81 19.77 -27.26 11.46
CA THR A 81 19.90 -26.57 10.18
C THR A 81 18.58 -25.89 9.90
N PRO A 82 18.53 -24.57 9.66
CA PRO A 82 17.29 -23.91 9.23
C PRO A 82 16.78 -24.62 7.96
N PRO A 83 15.46 -24.82 7.81
CA PRO A 83 14.91 -25.40 6.60
C PRO A 83 15.38 -24.63 5.38
N PRO A 84 15.61 -25.28 4.24
CA PRO A 84 16.10 -24.62 3.03
C PRO A 84 15.17 -23.48 2.64
N GLN A 85 15.72 -22.32 2.36
CA GLN A 85 15.02 -21.09 1.98
C GLN A 85 14.04 -21.31 0.81
N ALA A 86 14.31 -22.27 -0.07
CA ALA A 86 13.50 -22.62 -1.23
C ALA A 86 12.11 -23.21 -0.87
N GLU A 87 11.93 -23.86 0.28
CA GLU A 87 10.63 -24.43 0.67
C GLU A 87 9.68 -23.35 1.25
N ALA A 88 10.23 -22.31 1.89
CA ALA A 88 9.44 -21.18 2.37
C ALA A 88 9.02 -20.22 1.24
N GLU A 89 9.77 -20.18 0.13
CA GLU A 89 9.49 -19.32 -1.02
C GLU A 89 8.34 -19.83 -1.90
N ALA A 90 8.09 -21.14 -1.93
CA ALA A 90 7.05 -21.75 -2.77
C ALA A 90 5.64 -21.67 -2.18
N ASP A 91 5.48 -21.35 -0.90
CA ASP A 91 4.21 -21.55 -0.18
C ASP A 91 3.29 -20.32 -0.13
N TRP A 92 3.78 -19.10 -0.43
CA TRP A 92 2.95 -17.90 -0.31
C TRP A 92 1.71 -17.91 -1.21
N LEU A 93 1.77 -18.59 -2.36
CA LEU A 93 0.64 -18.71 -3.28
C LEU A 93 -0.48 -19.59 -2.73
N SER A 94 -0.17 -20.54 -1.84
CA SER A 94 -1.14 -21.40 -1.18
C SER A 94 -1.76 -20.76 0.07
N MET A 95 -1.18 -19.64 0.56
CA MET A 95 -1.71 -18.92 1.70
C MET A 95 -3.09 -18.28 1.40
N PRO A 96 -3.99 -18.21 2.39
CA PRO A 96 -5.30 -17.58 2.21
C PRO A 96 -5.20 -16.14 1.71
N ILE A 97 -6.12 -15.73 0.82
CA ILE A 97 -6.23 -14.34 0.34
C ILE A 97 -6.59 -13.40 1.50
N VAL A 98 -7.53 -13.83 2.34
CA VAL A 98 -8.03 -13.09 3.49
C VAL A 98 -7.31 -13.59 4.74
N PRO A 99 -6.67 -12.70 5.52
CA PRO A 99 -5.88 -13.09 6.67
C PRO A 99 -6.70 -13.58 7.86
N THR A 100 -6.02 -14.33 8.73
CA THR A 100 -6.47 -14.57 10.10
C THR A 100 -5.68 -13.70 11.08
N VAL A 101 -6.22 -13.52 12.29
CA VAL A 101 -5.58 -12.72 13.34
C VAL A 101 -4.88 -13.64 14.32
N SER A 102 -3.60 -13.37 14.60
CA SER A 102 -2.83 -14.08 15.62
C SER A 102 -3.15 -13.57 17.04
N PRO A 103 -2.91 -14.36 18.09
CA PRO A 103 -3.01 -13.88 19.47
C PRO A 103 -2.13 -12.66 19.74
N ARG A 104 -0.93 -12.60 19.14
CA ARG A 104 -0.04 -11.44 19.24
C ARG A 104 -0.70 -10.16 18.76
N MET A 105 -1.47 -10.21 17.69
CA MET A 105 -2.15 -9.01 17.16
C MET A 105 -3.33 -8.58 18.04
N LYS A 106 -3.97 -9.49 18.78
CA LYS A 106 -4.93 -9.14 19.83
C LYS A 106 -4.25 -8.32 20.93
N ASP A 107 -3.09 -8.75 21.41
CA ASP A 107 -2.31 -8.03 22.42
C ASP A 107 -1.87 -6.64 21.92
N VAL A 108 -1.44 -6.52 20.63
CA VAL A 108 -1.09 -5.24 20.01
C VAL A 108 -2.30 -4.31 19.97
N PHE A 109 -3.45 -4.79 19.51
CA PHE A 109 -4.68 -4.01 19.44
C PHE A 109 -5.14 -3.53 20.81
N GLU A 110 -5.15 -4.42 21.81
CA GLU A 110 -5.53 -4.05 23.19
C GLU A 110 -4.61 -2.98 23.79
N ARG A 111 -3.30 -3.07 23.56
CA ARG A 111 -2.36 -2.01 23.99
C ARG A 111 -2.65 -0.71 23.24
N GLY A 112 -2.93 -0.79 21.94
CA GLY A 112 -3.32 0.36 21.13
C GLY A 112 -4.56 1.05 21.66
N GLN A 113 -5.60 0.30 22.02
CA GLN A 113 -6.80 0.88 22.64
C GLN A 113 -6.49 1.55 23.99
N LYS A 114 -5.65 0.94 24.84
CA LYS A 114 -5.21 1.52 26.12
C LYS A 114 -4.36 2.79 25.94
N SER A 115 -3.58 2.88 24.85
CA SER A 115 -2.77 4.07 24.50
C SER A 115 -3.57 5.12 23.70
N GLY A 116 -4.85 4.89 23.41
CA GLY A 116 -5.74 5.85 22.76
C GLY A 116 -5.66 5.84 21.24
N ARG A 117 -5.29 4.72 20.61
CA ARG A 117 -5.43 4.53 19.14
C ARG A 117 -6.91 4.47 18.77
N ASP A 118 -7.26 5.11 17.67
CA ASP A 118 -8.65 5.17 17.20
C ASP A 118 -9.01 3.90 16.43
N ALA A 119 -9.87 3.06 17.03
CA ALA A 119 -10.32 1.80 16.45
C ALA A 119 -11.12 1.98 15.15
N ALA A 120 -11.70 3.16 14.91
CA ALA A 120 -12.44 3.45 13.69
C ALA A 120 -11.54 4.01 12.56
N ARG A 121 -10.21 3.94 12.71
CA ARG A 121 -9.27 4.47 11.74
C ARG A 121 -8.27 3.43 11.29
N PHE A 122 -8.03 3.42 9.98
CA PHE A 122 -6.87 2.77 9.39
C PHE A 122 -6.10 3.73 8.48
N SER A 123 -4.78 3.58 8.45
CA SER A 123 -3.90 4.29 7.50
C SER A 123 -3.50 3.38 6.34
N LYS A 124 -3.25 3.99 5.19
CA LYS A 124 -2.63 3.37 4.02
C LYS A 124 -1.17 3.78 3.97
N ILE A 125 -0.27 2.82 3.75
CA ILE A 125 1.16 3.04 3.59
C ILE A 125 1.55 2.39 2.27
N GLY A 126 1.99 3.19 1.29
CA GLY A 126 2.22 2.62 -0.03
C GLY A 126 2.60 3.61 -1.13
N ASP A 127 2.72 3.09 -2.33
CA ASP A 127 3.10 3.75 -3.56
C ASP A 127 1.91 4.22 -4.41
N CYS A 128 2.10 4.30 -5.74
CA CYS A 128 1.07 4.73 -6.69
C CYS A 128 -0.20 3.87 -6.66
N GLN A 129 -0.09 2.57 -6.36
CA GLN A 129 -1.26 1.67 -6.27
C GLN A 129 -2.06 1.85 -4.96
N ASN A 130 -1.62 2.73 -4.07
CA ASN A 130 -2.34 3.10 -2.84
C ASN A 130 -2.92 4.51 -2.89
N ILE A 131 -2.76 5.22 -4.01
CA ILE A 131 -3.36 6.55 -4.20
C ILE A 131 -4.86 6.42 -4.07
N THR A 132 -5.42 7.24 -3.19
CA THR A 132 -6.80 7.13 -2.72
C THR A 132 -7.83 7.12 -3.85
N THR A 133 -7.63 7.88 -4.92
CA THR A 133 -8.55 7.93 -6.06
C THR A 133 -8.83 6.55 -6.67
N TYR A 134 -7.85 5.64 -6.65
CA TYR A 134 -7.97 4.29 -7.23
C TYR A 134 -8.21 3.22 -6.15
N PHE A 135 -7.73 3.48 -4.94
CA PHE A 135 -7.71 2.49 -3.87
C PHE A 135 -8.60 2.88 -2.69
N LEU A 136 -9.67 2.13 -2.50
CA LEU A 136 -10.62 2.16 -1.40
C LEU A 136 -11.54 3.40 -1.29
N ALA A 137 -11.26 4.51 -1.99
CA ALA A 137 -12.04 5.74 -1.86
C ALA A 137 -13.54 5.59 -2.17
N MET A 138 -13.89 4.61 -3.01
CA MET A 138 -15.27 4.35 -3.41
C MET A 138 -16.18 4.01 -2.24
N TYR A 139 -15.64 3.49 -1.15
CA TYR A 139 -16.45 3.13 0.03
C TYR A 139 -16.96 4.36 0.79
N ASP A 140 -16.22 5.47 0.81
CA ASP A 140 -16.72 6.73 1.37
C ASP A 140 -17.59 7.50 0.36
N SER A 141 -17.33 7.38 -0.94
CA SER A 141 -18.10 8.10 -1.97
C SER A 141 -19.38 7.39 -2.41
N GLY A 142 -19.59 6.15 -2.00
CA GLY A 142 -20.77 5.35 -2.40
C GLY A 142 -20.67 4.78 -3.82
N ASN A 143 -19.50 4.83 -4.48
CA ASN A 143 -19.31 4.34 -5.85
C ASN A 143 -18.91 2.86 -5.87
N TYR A 144 -19.70 2.01 -5.22
CA TYR A 144 -19.50 0.55 -5.19
C TYR A 144 -20.83 -0.18 -5.17
N ARG A 145 -20.79 -1.47 -5.51
CA ARG A 145 -21.93 -2.39 -5.36
C ARG A 145 -21.41 -3.69 -4.76
N LEU A 146 -21.91 -4.06 -3.58
CA LEU A 146 -21.54 -5.30 -2.89
C LEU A 146 -22.26 -6.53 -3.49
N GLY A 147 -23.50 -6.35 -3.96
CA GLY A 147 -24.38 -7.46 -4.24
C GLY A 147 -24.70 -8.27 -2.97
N ASP A 148 -25.51 -9.33 -3.11
CA ASP A 148 -25.91 -10.15 -1.96
C ASP A 148 -24.72 -10.91 -1.34
N GLN A 149 -23.78 -11.35 -2.18
CA GLN A 149 -22.64 -12.15 -1.75
C GLN A 149 -21.72 -11.41 -0.78
N TYR A 150 -21.54 -10.10 -0.95
CA TYR A 150 -20.61 -9.29 -0.15
C TYR A 150 -21.30 -8.27 0.75
N ALA A 151 -22.63 -8.35 0.87
CA ALA A 151 -23.42 -7.44 1.73
C ALA A 151 -22.97 -7.46 3.19
N TYR A 152 -22.38 -8.55 3.66
CA TYR A 152 -21.84 -8.70 5.01
C TYR A 152 -20.68 -7.74 5.33
N LEU A 153 -20.08 -7.12 4.32
CA LEU A 153 -18.96 -6.15 4.47
C LEU A 153 -19.46 -4.73 4.78
N GLN A 154 -20.75 -4.45 4.60
CA GLN A 154 -21.27 -3.10 4.83
C GLN A 154 -21.00 -2.55 6.23
N PRO A 155 -21.14 -3.34 7.33
CA PRO A 155 -20.82 -2.84 8.67
C PRO A 155 -19.37 -2.37 8.82
N THR A 156 -18.42 -3.03 8.17
CA THR A 156 -17.00 -2.63 8.17
C THR A 156 -16.77 -1.35 7.37
N ILE A 157 -17.46 -1.19 6.24
CA ILE A 157 -17.42 0.06 5.47
C ILE A 157 -17.91 1.22 6.34
N ASP A 158 -19.02 1.04 7.03
CA ASP A 158 -19.62 2.07 7.89
C ASP A 158 -18.73 2.41 9.09
N HIS A 159 -18.08 1.38 9.69
CA HIS A 159 -17.18 1.55 10.83
C HIS A 159 -15.96 2.42 10.51
N PHE A 160 -15.34 2.20 9.35
CA PHE A 160 -14.14 2.93 8.94
C PHE A 160 -14.43 4.16 8.07
N LYS A 161 -15.65 4.66 8.10
CA LYS A 161 -16.05 5.85 7.33
C LYS A 161 -15.11 7.02 7.61
N GLY A 162 -14.63 7.67 6.55
CA GLY A 162 -13.65 8.75 6.60
C GLY A 162 -12.19 8.27 6.48
N SER A 163 -11.90 6.98 6.65
CA SER A 163 -10.57 6.42 6.37
C SER A 163 -10.39 6.05 4.89
N TRP A 164 -11.47 5.66 4.22
CA TRP A 164 -11.44 5.18 2.84
C TRP A 164 -11.00 6.25 1.84
N TRP A 165 -11.59 7.43 1.89
CA TRP A 165 -11.27 8.55 0.99
C TRP A 165 -10.00 9.31 1.42
N ARG A 166 -9.58 9.15 2.66
CA ARG A 166 -8.48 9.96 3.18
C ARG A 166 -7.17 9.68 2.44
N GLN A 167 -6.50 10.75 1.96
CA GLN A 167 -5.14 10.66 1.44
C GLN A 167 -4.15 10.57 2.60
N SER A 168 -3.45 9.45 2.69
CA SER A 168 -2.39 9.25 3.69
C SER A 168 -1.15 10.09 3.36
N LEU A 169 -0.46 10.57 4.40
CA LEU A 169 0.85 11.22 4.27
C LEU A 169 1.98 10.23 3.91
N SER A 170 1.71 8.93 4.05
CA SER A 170 2.60 7.81 3.68
C SER A 170 2.24 7.17 2.34
N VAL A 171 1.45 7.87 1.50
CA VAL A 171 1.10 7.41 0.15
C VAL A 171 1.44 8.47 -0.87
N LYS A 172 2.30 8.12 -1.83
CA LYS A 172 2.69 8.99 -2.94
C LYS A 172 3.20 8.16 -4.11
N GLY A 173 2.95 8.62 -5.34
CA GLY A 173 3.56 8.01 -6.53
C GLY A 173 5.08 7.98 -6.44
N GLY A 174 5.68 6.83 -6.70
CA GLY A 174 7.13 6.60 -6.58
C GLY A 174 7.63 6.39 -5.14
N MET A 175 6.79 6.41 -4.12
CA MET A 175 7.18 6.05 -2.76
C MET A 175 7.47 4.54 -2.70
N ASN A 176 8.52 4.17 -1.99
CA ASN A 176 8.94 2.79 -1.78
C ASN A 176 9.33 2.55 -0.32
N VAL A 177 9.77 1.33 0.01
CA VAL A 177 10.10 0.95 1.40
C VAL A 177 11.16 1.87 2.05
N ALA A 178 12.13 2.39 1.29
CA ALA A 178 13.13 3.33 1.81
C ALA A 178 12.57 4.77 1.91
N ALA A 179 11.80 5.18 0.90
CA ALA A 179 11.24 6.54 0.82
C ALA A 179 10.28 6.85 1.98
N VAL A 180 9.45 5.88 2.39
CA VAL A 180 8.51 6.06 3.50
C VAL A 180 9.19 6.24 4.86
N LEU A 181 10.45 5.81 4.98
CA LEU A 181 11.32 5.99 6.14
C LEU A 181 12.25 7.22 6.03
N SER A 182 12.21 7.94 4.91
CA SER A 182 13.10 9.08 4.67
C SER A 182 12.39 10.43 4.87
N PRO A 183 12.88 11.32 5.77
CA PRO A 183 12.28 12.64 6.00
C PRO A 183 12.19 13.54 4.77
N ILE A 184 13.02 13.29 3.73
CA ILE A 184 12.98 14.05 2.46
C ILE A 184 11.63 13.90 1.75
N TRP A 185 10.94 12.76 1.95
CA TRP A 185 9.65 12.48 1.35
C TRP A 185 8.46 12.96 2.18
N ALA A 186 8.71 13.43 3.40
CA ALA A 186 7.67 13.92 4.29
C ALA A 186 7.04 15.22 3.78
N ASN A 187 5.76 15.41 4.08
CA ASN A 187 5.06 16.65 3.75
C ASN A 187 5.47 17.75 4.73
N PRO A 188 6.17 18.84 4.28
CA PRO A 188 6.70 19.85 5.17
C PRO A 188 5.62 20.68 5.89
N ASP A 189 4.38 20.72 5.33
CA ASP A 189 3.27 21.50 5.92
C ASP A 189 2.55 20.73 7.05
N LYS A 190 2.77 19.42 7.15
CA LYS A 190 2.05 18.52 8.08
C LYS A 190 2.97 17.81 9.06
N CYS A 191 4.19 17.52 8.62
CA CYS A 191 5.14 16.70 9.36
C CYS A 191 6.10 17.59 10.17
N LEU A 192 6.56 17.07 11.29
CA LEU A 192 7.56 17.74 12.11
C LEU A 192 8.93 17.70 11.42
N PRO A 193 9.86 18.61 11.76
CA PRO A 193 11.22 18.55 11.24
C PRO A 193 11.88 17.19 11.49
N LYS A 194 12.46 16.60 10.44
CA LYS A 194 13.10 15.27 10.45
C LYS A 194 12.15 14.09 10.66
N GLU A 195 10.84 14.31 10.69
CA GLU A 195 9.86 13.25 10.76
C GLU A 195 9.73 12.53 9.41
N THR A 196 9.67 11.22 9.42
CA THR A 196 9.44 10.41 8.19
C THR A 196 7.97 10.47 7.78
N PRO A 197 7.62 10.19 6.50
CA PRO A 197 6.22 10.04 6.10
C PRO A 197 5.46 9.06 7.00
N LEU A 198 6.06 7.91 7.33
CA LEU A 198 5.48 6.90 8.20
C LEU A 198 5.14 7.46 9.59
N ALA A 199 6.13 8.05 10.27
CA ALA A 199 5.94 8.61 11.60
C ALA A 199 4.88 9.71 11.61
N CYS A 200 4.95 10.61 10.63
CA CYS A 200 4.02 11.72 10.44
C CYS A 200 2.58 11.23 10.28
N GLU A 201 2.36 10.26 9.40
CA GLU A 201 1.04 9.67 9.17
C GLU A 201 0.44 9.10 10.44
N LEU A 202 1.20 8.25 11.14
CA LEU A 202 0.71 7.55 12.32
C LEU A 202 0.45 8.52 13.49
N ARG A 203 1.25 9.58 13.61
CA ARG A 203 1.02 10.63 14.61
C ARG A 203 -0.20 11.48 14.29
N VAL A 204 -0.32 11.95 13.04
CA VAL A 204 -1.39 12.89 12.64
C VAL A 204 -2.75 12.21 12.62
N TYR A 205 -2.82 10.99 12.13
CA TYR A 205 -4.09 10.30 11.97
C TYR A 205 -4.49 9.42 13.15
N ASN A 206 -3.51 8.96 13.94
CA ASN A 206 -3.71 8.11 15.12
C ASN A 206 -4.54 6.83 14.85
N PRO A 207 -4.22 6.02 13.83
CA PRO A 207 -5.01 4.84 13.48
C PRO A 207 -4.74 3.68 14.43
N ALA A 208 -5.68 2.72 14.52
CA ALA A 208 -5.43 1.42 15.15
C ALA A 208 -4.89 0.37 14.17
N PHE A 209 -5.02 0.61 12.86
CA PHE A 209 -4.62 -0.32 11.81
C PHE A 209 -3.81 0.39 10.72
N ALA A 210 -2.88 -0.33 10.10
CA ALA A 210 -2.09 0.17 8.96
C ALA A 210 -2.02 -0.87 7.84
N VAL A 211 -2.61 -0.56 6.68
CA VAL A 211 -2.47 -1.38 5.47
C VAL A 211 -1.19 -0.99 4.75
N ILE A 212 -0.24 -1.91 4.68
CA ILE A 212 1.10 -1.71 4.13
C ILE A 212 1.21 -2.46 2.81
N SER A 213 1.29 -1.71 1.71
CA SER A 213 1.35 -2.23 0.36
C SER A 213 2.36 -1.41 -0.44
N LEU A 214 3.64 -1.71 -0.22
CA LEU A 214 4.76 -1.10 -0.91
C LEU A 214 5.24 -2.06 -1.99
N GLU A 215 4.88 -1.78 -3.22
CA GLU A 215 5.01 -2.70 -4.35
C GLU A 215 6.32 -2.52 -5.13
N GLU A 216 7.07 -1.46 -4.89
CA GLU A 216 8.33 -1.20 -5.54
C GLU A 216 9.50 -1.34 -4.60
N SER A 217 10.54 -2.03 -5.07
CA SER A 217 11.86 -2.06 -4.45
C SER A 217 12.72 -0.96 -5.07
N TRP A 218 13.15 -0.02 -4.24
CA TRP A 218 13.96 1.11 -4.68
C TRP A 218 15.29 0.71 -5.35
N SER A 219 15.99 -0.28 -4.82
CA SER A 219 17.35 -0.64 -5.27
C SER A 219 17.39 -1.83 -6.21
N GLY A 220 16.27 -2.52 -6.42
CA GLY A 220 16.25 -3.82 -7.07
C GLY A 220 16.87 -4.94 -6.23
N SER A 221 17.35 -4.66 -5.00
CA SER A 221 17.88 -5.66 -4.07
C SER A 221 16.81 -6.11 -3.11
N ILE A 222 16.59 -7.43 -3.05
CA ILE A 222 15.59 -8.03 -2.16
C ILE A 222 16.00 -7.93 -0.69
N GLU A 223 17.28 -7.92 -0.40
CA GLU A 223 17.82 -7.78 0.95
C GLU A 223 17.50 -6.39 1.52
N HIS A 224 17.63 -5.34 0.71
CA HIS A 224 17.24 -3.99 1.11
C HIS A 224 15.72 -3.87 1.28
N TYR A 225 14.95 -4.51 0.41
CA TYR A 225 13.50 -4.54 0.55
C TYR A 225 13.08 -5.22 1.87
N ASP A 226 13.68 -6.38 2.19
CA ASP A 226 13.44 -7.10 3.44
C ASP A 226 13.78 -6.23 4.65
N MET A 227 14.98 -5.65 4.67
CA MET A 227 15.45 -4.82 5.77
C MET A 227 14.51 -3.62 6.04
N TYR A 228 14.16 -2.87 5.00
CA TYR A 228 13.29 -1.69 5.18
C TYR A 228 11.84 -2.07 5.50
N LEU A 229 11.31 -3.15 4.92
CA LEU A 229 9.95 -3.58 5.26
C LEU A 229 9.87 -4.07 6.71
N ARG A 230 10.90 -4.74 7.23
CA ARG A 230 10.98 -5.08 8.66
C ARG A 230 11.00 -3.83 9.54
N GLU A 231 11.82 -2.84 9.20
CA GLU A 231 11.87 -1.57 9.93
C GLU A 231 10.48 -0.87 9.97
N ILE A 232 9.75 -0.88 8.85
CA ILE A 232 8.38 -0.35 8.78
C ILE A 232 7.45 -1.13 9.73
N VAL A 233 7.47 -2.46 9.67
CA VAL A 233 6.61 -3.32 10.51
C VAL A 233 6.93 -3.13 11.98
N GLU A 234 8.21 -3.12 12.35
CA GLU A 234 8.66 -2.90 13.72
C GLU A 234 8.23 -1.53 14.24
N TYR A 235 8.38 -0.48 13.41
CA TYR A 235 7.93 0.85 13.78
C TYR A 235 6.42 0.91 14.03
N VAL A 236 5.61 0.29 13.17
CA VAL A 236 4.14 0.25 13.31
C VAL A 236 3.74 -0.51 14.58
N LEU A 237 4.36 -1.68 14.83
CA LEU A 237 4.12 -2.49 16.03
C LEU A 237 4.53 -1.75 17.31
N ALA A 238 5.65 -1.01 17.29
CA ALA A 238 6.12 -0.21 18.43
C ALA A 238 5.17 0.97 18.77
N GLN A 239 4.32 1.36 17.82
CA GLN A 239 3.25 2.34 18.05
C GLN A 239 1.94 1.72 18.51
N ASP A 240 1.91 0.41 18.85
CA ASP A 240 0.70 -0.35 19.18
C ASP A 240 -0.39 -0.26 18.11
N ILE A 241 0.02 -0.33 16.83
CA ILE A 241 -0.85 -0.33 15.66
C ILE A 241 -0.75 -1.71 14.98
N VAL A 242 -1.88 -2.27 14.56
CA VAL A 242 -1.92 -3.55 13.87
C VAL A 242 -1.57 -3.38 12.38
N PRO A 243 -0.42 -3.88 11.91
CA PRO A 243 -0.08 -3.84 10.49
C PRO A 243 -0.83 -4.95 9.74
N ILE A 244 -1.22 -4.68 8.48
CA ILE A 244 -1.74 -5.64 7.51
C ILE A 244 -0.82 -5.55 6.30
N LEU A 245 0.02 -6.57 6.08
CA LEU A 245 0.92 -6.60 4.94
C LEU A 245 0.21 -7.11 3.70
N ALA A 246 0.54 -6.56 2.53
CA ALA A 246 -0.05 -6.96 1.26
C ALA A 246 1.00 -7.52 0.29
N THR A 247 0.71 -8.67 -0.32
CA THR A 247 1.41 -9.10 -1.53
C THR A 247 0.91 -8.32 -2.74
N ARG A 248 1.62 -8.40 -3.87
CA ARG A 248 1.34 -7.66 -5.11
C ARG A 248 0.95 -8.59 -6.26
N ALA A 249 0.29 -8.03 -7.27
CA ALA A 249 0.16 -8.69 -8.56
C ALA A 249 1.53 -8.75 -9.26
N GLU A 250 1.90 -9.90 -9.79
CA GLU A 250 3.15 -10.14 -10.51
C GLU A 250 2.89 -10.88 -11.82
N THR A 251 3.65 -10.54 -12.86
CA THR A 251 3.70 -11.35 -14.09
C THR A 251 4.58 -12.58 -13.85
N GLU A 252 4.38 -13.65 -14.62
CA GLU A 252 5.18 -14.87 -14.51
C GLU A 252 6.69 -14.65 -14.78
N THR A 253 7.01 -13.58 -15.50
CA THR A 253 8.40 -13.22 -15.83
C THR A 253 9.06 -12.30 -14.81
N GLN A 254 8.29 -11.79 -13.83
CA GLN A 254 8.81 -10.94 -12.75
C GLN A 254 9.19 -11.82 -11.55
N GLU A 255 10.28 -12.54 -11.66
CA GLU A 255 10.90 -13.26 -10.52
C GLU A 255 11.48 -12.29 -9.48
N ARG A 256 10.68 -11.30 -9.09
CA ARG A 256 11.05 -10.43 -7.99
C ARG A 256 10.60 -11.11 -6.71
N GLN A 257 11.47 -11.57 -5.89
CA GLN A 257 11.18 -12.26 -4.61
C GLN A 257 10.46 -11.36 -3.56
N ILE A 258 9.66 -10.39 -4.02
CA ILE A 258 8.93 -9.45 -3.15
C ILE A 258 7.81 -10.18 -2.41
N ASN A 259 6.95 -10.91 -3.12
CA ASN A 259 5.82 -11.61 -2.47
C ASN A 259 6.26 -12.68 -1.47
N PRO A 260 7.23 -13.56 -1.78
CA PRO A 260 7.79 -14.46 -0.77
C PRO A 260 8.36 -13.72 0.44
N THR A 261 9.07 -12.60 0.22
CA THR A 261 9.63 -11.78 1.30
C THR A 261 8.54 -11.17 2.18
N VAL A 262 7.49 -10.60 1.59
CA VAL A 262 6.33 -10.06 2.33
C VAL A 262 5.66 -11.15 3.16
N ALA A 263 5.44 -12.34 2.58
CA ALA A 263 4.81 -13.46 3.28
C ALA A 263 5.68 -13.96 4.44
N ARG A 264 6.99 -14.06 4.24
CA ARG A 264 7.95 -14.45 5.28
C ARG A 264 7.96 -13.43 6.43
N ILE A 265 7.98 -12.13 6.13
CA ILE A 265 7.93 -11.07 7.15
C ILE A 265 6.59 -11.13 7.89
N ALA A 266 5.47 -11.34 7.19
CA ALA A 266 4.17 -11.49 7.84
C ALA A 266 4.16 -12.67 8.82
N HIS A 267 4.76 -13.80 8.43
CA HIS A 267 4.92 -14.99 9.29
C HIS A 267 5.82 -14.70 10.50
N ASP A 268 7.01 -14.12 10.29
CA ASP A 268 8.01 -13.86 11.35
C ASP A 268 7.45 -12.96 12.45
N TYR A 269 6.70 -11.91 12.05
CA TYR A 269 6.09 -10.98 13.00
C TYR A 269 4.68 -11.40 13.43
N GLN A 270 4.13 -12.50 12.88
CA GLN A 270 2.77 -12.98 13.13
C GLN A 270 1.70 -11.92 12.84
N VAL A 271 1.93 -11.09 11.81
CA VAL A 271 1.02 -10.05 11.36
C VAL A 271 0.12 -10.56 10.23
N PRO A 272 -1.10 -10.02 10.09
CA PRO A 272 -2.02 -10.38 9.01
C PRO A 272 -1.41 -10.16 7.62
N LEU A 273 -1.56 -11.14 6.73
CA LEU A 273 -1.16 -11.07 5.33
C LEU A 273 -2.39 -10.99 4.42
N TRP A 274 -2.63 -9.85 3.81
CA TRP A 274 -3.55 -9.73 2.69
C TRP A 274 -2.84 -10.22 1.42
N ASN A 275 -3.16 -11.45 1.01
CA ASN A 275 -2.51 -12.11 -0.12
C ASN A 275 -3.15 -11.73 -1.46
N PHE A 276 -3.04 -10.46 -1.84
CA PHE A 276 -3.55 -9.95 -3.12
C PHE A 276 -2.88 -10.61 -4.33
N GLY A 277 -1.60 -10.94 -4.24
CA GLY A 277 -0.87 -11.61 -5.32
C GLY A 277 -1.51 -12.95 -5.69
N ALA A 278 -1.93 -13.75 -4.71
CA ALA A 278 -2.65 -15.00 -4.97
C ALA A 278 -4.04 -14.76 -5.60
N ALA A 279 -4.76 -13.73 -5.17
CA ALA A 279 -6.03 -13.35 -5.80
C ALA A 279 -5.83 -12.91 -7.25
N ALA A 280 -4.79 -12.15 -7.54
CA ALA A 280 -4.46 -11.66 -8.87
C ALA A 280 -4.09 -12.80 -9.84
N ARG A 281 -3.45 -13.87 -9.36
CA ARG A 281 -3.11 -15.06 -10.17
C ARG A 281 -4.31 -15.72 -10.84
N ALA A 282 -5.49 -15.63 -10.26
CA ALA A 282 -6.72 -16.18 -10.84
C ALA A 282 -7.31 -15.30 -11.95
N LEU A 283 -6.78 -14.10 -12.17
CA LEU A 283 -7.28 -13.15 -13.16
C LEU A 283 -6.62 -13.32 -14.52
N PRO A 284 -7.30 -12.92 -15.62
CA PRO A 284 -6.67 -12.83 -16.92
C PRO A 284 -5.38 -12.00 -16.86
N ASN A 285 -4.28 -12.54 -17.36
CA ASN A 285 -2.95 -11.91 -17.31
C ASN A 285 -2.54 -11.47 -15.88
N ASN A 286 -2.88 -12.27 -14.85
CA ASN A 286 -2.65 -11.96 -13.44
C ASN A 286 -3.20 -10.58 -13.00
N GLY A 287 -4.26 -10.11 -13.66
CA GLY A 287 -4.84 -8.79 -13.40
C GLY A 287 -3.96 -7.62 -13.83
N ILE A 288 -2.91 -7.83 -14.63
CA ILE A 288 -1.92 -6.83 -15.02
C ILE A 288 -2.17 -6.38 -16.47
N ARG A 289 -1.94 -5.10 -16.73
CA ARG A 289 -2.02 -4.47 -18.06
C ARG A 289 -0.83 -4.91 -18.94
N PRO A 290 -0.91 -4.70 -20.26
CA PRO A 290 0.20 -5.02 -21.18
C PRO A 290 1.52 -4.30 -20.88
N ASP A 291 1.49 -3.22 -20.09
CA ASP A 291 2.70 -2.52 -19.63
C ASP A 291 3.51 -3.32 -18.59
N GLY A 292 2.96 -4.43 -18.09
CA GLY A 292 3.62 -5.32 -17.13
C GLY A 292 3.70 -4.79 -15.71
N PHE A 293 3.08 -3.65 -15.41
CA PHE A 293 3.21 -2.98 -14.12
C PHE A 293 1.85 -2.59 -13.50
N HIS A 294 1.01 -1.88 -14.24
CA HIS A 294 -0.27 -1.42 -13.71
C HIS A 294 -1.30 -2.55 -13.76
N ILE A 295 -2.16 -2.60 -12.75
CA ILE A 295 -3.27 -3.55 -12.74
C ILE A 295 -4.42 -3.08 -13.64
N THR A 296 -5.20 -4.04 -14.15
CA THR A 296 -6.29 -3.78 -15.10
C THR A 296 -7.41 -2.99 -14.45
N GLU A 297 -7.97 -2.04 -15.22
CA GLU A 297 -9.03 -1.16 -14.77
C GLU A 297 -10.35 -1.92 -14.59
N GLY A 298 -11.09 -1.52 -13.55
CA GLY A 298 -12.42 -2.04 -13.25
C GLY A 298 -13.09 -1.19 -12.18
N GLN A 299 -14.43 -1.19 -12.21
CA GLN A 299 -15.23 -0.53 -11.19
C GLN A 299 -15.48 -1.48 -10.02
N SER A 300 -15.65 -0.92 -8.81
CA SER A 300 -15.92 -1.72 -7.61
C SER A 300 -17.38 -2.23 -7.55
N TYR A 301 -17.81 -2.90 -8.63
CA TYR A 301 -19.10 -3.57 -8.74
C TYR A 301 -18.91 -5.07 -8.57
N PHE A 302 -19.06 -5.53 -7.33
CA PHE A 302 -18.77 -6.92 -6.95
C PHE A 302 -19.91 -7.89 -7.25
N ASP A 303 -21.03 -7.38 -7.75
CA ASP A 303 -22.15 -8.12 -8.33
C ASP A 303 -22.03 -8.32 -9.86
N ASP A 304 -20.91 -7.88 -10.46
CA ASP A 304 -20.64 -7.94 -11.89
C ASP A 304 -19.44 -8.85 -12.17
N GLU A 305 -19.70 -10.00 -12.81
CA GLU A 305 -18.69 -11.01 -13.12
C GLU A 305 -17.55 -10.48 -14.03
N ALA A 306 -17.85 -9.52 -14.92
CA ALA A 306 -16.83 -8.95 -15.79
C ALA A 306 -15.90 -8.04 -14.98
N MET A 307 -16.45 -7.27 -14.06
CA MET A 307 -15.66 -6.42 -13.15
C MET A 307 -14.81 -7.28 -12.21
N LEU A 308 -15.33 -8.37 -11.68
CA LEU A 308 -14.59 -9.31 -10.82
C LEU A 308 -13.36 -9.95 -11.51
N LYS A 309 -13.24 -9.86 -12.83
CA LYS A 309 -12.07 -10.33 -13.60
C LYS A 309 -11.01 -9.26 -13.82
N THR A 310 -11.14 -8.10 -13.18
CA THR A 310 -10.18 -6.99 -13.31
C THR A 310 -9.36 -6.77 -12.04
N GLY A 311 -8.14 -6.30 -12.21
CA GLY A 311 -7.19 -6.14 -11.10
C GLY A 311 -7.66 -5.17 -10.03
N TRP A 312 -8.14 -3.98 -10.41
CA TRP A 312 -8.62 -2.98 -9.43
C TRP A 312 -9.83 -3.44 -8.67
N THR A 313 -10.79 -4.12 -9.31
CA THR A 313 -11.97 -4.65 -8.63
C THR A 313 -11.58 -5.69 -7.59
N GLN A 314 -10.71 -6.63 -7.94
CA GLN A 314 -10.22 -7.64 -7.00
C GLN A 314 -9.36 -7.05 -5.88
N ARG A 315 -8.52 -6.07 -6.20
CA ARG A 315 -7.71 -5.39 -5.21
C ARG A 315 -8.58 -4.68 -4.15
N ASN A 316 -9.58 -3.93 -4.59
CA ASN A 316 -10.48 -3.22 -3.68
C ASN A 316 -11.35 -4.17 -2.86
N LEU A 317 -11.88 -5.24 -3.48
CA LEU A 317 -12.69 -6.24 -2.79
C LEU A 317 -11.88 -6.99 -1.73
N THR A 318 -10.74 -7.55 -2.12
CA THR A 318 -9.92 -8.37 -1.21
C THR A 318 -9.27 -7.55 -0.11
N ALA A 319 -8.94 -6.26 -0.37
CA ALA A 319 -8.51 -5.33 0.68
C ALA A 319 -9.61 -5.08 1.72
N LEU A 320 -10.84 -4.84 1.27
CA LEU A 320 -11.98 -4.69 2.18
C LEU A 320 -12.20 -5.95 3.01
N GLN A 321 -12.15 -7.14 2.37
CA GLN A 321 -12.27 -8.42 3.06
C GLN A 321 -11.15 -8.63 4.09
N ALA A 322 -9.91 -8.23 3.77
CA ALA A 322 -8.78 -8.33 4.69
C ALA A 322 -8.95 -7.39 5.90
N ILE A 323 -9.36 -6.15 5.66
CA ILE A 323 -9.65 -5.18 6.74
C ILE A 323 -10.80 -5.69 7.61
N ASP A 324 -11.88 -6.21 7.02
CA ASP A 324 -13.03 -6.79 7.72
C ASP A 324 -12.61 -7.97 8.60
N ALA A 325 -11.85 -8.91 8.05
CA ALA A 325 -11.40 -10.09 8.78
C ALA A 325 -10.50 -9.72 9.98
N VAL A 326 -9.58 -8.77 9.79
CA VAL A 326 -8.71 -8.29 10.87
C VAL A 326 -9.52 -7.56 11.93
N TYR A 327 -10.40 -6.63 11.53
CA TYR A 327 -11.24 -5.88 12.44
C TYR A 327 -12.12 -6.82 13.29
N ARG A 328 -12.85 -7.72 12.65
CA ARG A 328 -13.72 -8.67 13.37
C ARG A 328 -12.94 -9.66 14.22
N GLY A 329 -11.81 -10.16 13.72
CA GLY A 329 -10.96 -11.07 14.49
C GLY A 329 -10.35 -10.46 15.76
N LEU A 330 -10.28 -9.12 15.82
CA LEU A 330 -9.77 -8.37 16.99
C LEU A 330 -10.87 -7.89 17.94
N THR A 331 -12.08 -7.64 17.41
CA THR A 331 -13.14 -6.98 18.18
C THR A 331 -14.31 -7.89 18.56
N GLN A 332 -14.48 -9.01 17.85
CA GLN A 332 -15.53 -9.99 18.19
C GLN A 332 -14.95 -11.08 19.08
N GLU A 333 -15.65 -11.42 20.14
CA GLU A 333 -15.35 -12.61 20.94
C GLU A 333 -15.55 -13.87 20.08
N PRO A 334 -14.73 -14.92 20.26
CA PRO A 334 -14.83 -16.17 19.52
C PRO A 334 -16.13 -16.92 19.73
#